data_a17e8501323c3e27bdc63419e456c8ee
#
_entry.id   a17e8501323c3e27bdc63419e456c8ee
#
_cell.length_a   1.000
_cell.length_b   1.000
_cell.length_c   1.000
_cell.angle_alpha   90.00
_cell.angle_beta   90.00
_cell.angle_gamma   90.00
#
_symmetry.space_group_name_H-M   'P 1'
#
loop_
_entity.id
_entity.type
_entity.pdbx_description
1 polymer ?
#
loop_
_entity_poly.entity_id
_entity_poly.type
_entity_poly.pdbx_seq_one_letter_code
_entity_poly.pdbx_strand_id
1 'polypeptide(L)'
;LNRYPDQYRKLREDPSLIGSMVPEIIRWQTPLSHMRRTAIEDVELGGKLIRKGEKVIMWYLSGNRDETVIDRAEDFVIDRPNPRHHLSFGFGIHRCMGNRLAELQLRIVWEEIQKRFSFVEVVGEPERLLSNLVRGITRLPVKLHAR
;
A
#
# COMPACT_ATOMS: atom_id res chain seq x y z
N LEU A 1 -11.38 -2.14 -2.04
CA LEU A 1 -12.61 -1.42 -2.42
C LEU A 1 -13.88 -2.17 -1.99
N ASN A 2 -14.01 -3.49 -2.21
CA ASN A 2 -15.21 -4.23 -1.77
C ASN A 2 -15.51 -4.10 -0.26
N ARG A 3 -14.49 -3.99 0.60
CA ARG A 3 -14.64 -3.73 2.05
C ARG A 3 -14.96 -2.27 2.38
N TYR A 4 -14.88 -1.38 1.39
CA TYR A 4 -15.11 0.06 1.52
C TYR A 4 -16.05 0.52 0.40
N PRO A 5 -17.34 0.16 0.46
CA PRO A 5 -18.28 0.39 -0.63
C PRO A 5 -18.44 1.88 -0.98
N ASP A 6 -18.33 2.77 0.00
CA ASP A 6 -18.39 4.21 -0.24
C ASP A 6 -17.20 4.72 -1.06
N GLN A 7 -15.98 4.18 -0.81
CA GLN A 7 -14.81 4.51 -1.60
C GLN A 7 -14.93 3.94 -3.03
N TYR A 8 -15.53 2.76 -3.17
CA TYR A 8 -15.77 2.20 -4.50
C TYR A 8 -16.82 3.01 -5.28
N ARG A 9 -17.88 3.49 -4.59
CA ARG A 9 -18.87 4.38 -5.20
C ARG A 9 -18.21 5.68 -5.69
N LYS A 10 -17.42 6.36 -4.85
CA LYS A 10 -16.64 7.55 -5.25
C LYS A 10 -15.83 7.31 -6.53
N LEU A 11 -15.09 6.19 -6.59
CA LEU A 11 -14.30 5.84 -7.77
C LEU A 11 -15.14 5.66 -9.03
N ARG A 12 -16.33 5.12 -8.90
CA ARG A 12 -17.24 4.91 -10.04
C ARG A 12 -17.86 6.21 -10.54
N GLU A 13 -18.15 7.13 -9.62
CA GLU A 13 -18.67 8.46 -9.90
C GLU A 13 -17.57 9.37 -10.50
N ASP A 14 -16.33 9.24 -10.01
CA ASP A 14 -15.19 10.00 -10.50
C ASP A 14 -13.96 9.11 -10.76
N PRO A 15 -13.81 8.58 -11.98
CA PRO A 15 -12.65 7.77 -12.37
C PRO A 15 -11.31 8.51 -12.32
N SER A 16 -11.29 9.85 -12.27
CA SER A 16 -10.03 10.61 -12.13
C SER A 16 -9.31 10.32 -10.82
N LEU A 17 -10.04 9.82 -9.79
CA LEU A 17 -9.50 9.40 -8.51
C LEU A 17 -8.58 8.17 -8.58
N ILE A 18 -8.48 7.48 -9.72
CA ILE A 18 -7.51 6.38 -9.90
C ILE A 18 -6.09 6.86 -9.57
N GLY A 19 -5.75 8.10 -9.91
CA GLY A 19 -4.43 8.69 -9.67
C GLY A 19 -4.04 8.79 -8.19
N SER A 20 -4.98 9.08 -7.31
CA SER A 20 -4.79 9.14 -5.85
C SER A 20 -5.07 7.79 -5.18
N MET A 21 -6.02 7.03 -5.70
CA MET A 21 -6.37 5.71 -5.19
C MET A 21 -5.21 4.71 -5.25
N VAL A 22 -4.44 4.71 -6.34
CA VAL A 22 -3.35 3.73 -6.52
C VAL A 22 -2.29 3.84 -5.42
N PRO A 23 -1.70 5.01 -5.13
CA PRO A 23 -0.81 5.16 -3.97
C PRO A 23 -1.49 4.80 -2.63
N GLU A 24 -2.77 5.14 -2.46
CA GLU A 24 -3.50 4.78 -1.24
C GLU A 24 -3.67 3.26 -1.08
N ILE A 25 -3.95 2.51 -2.16
CA ILE A 25 -3.95 1.04 -2.15
C ILE A 25 -2.58 0.50 -1.70
N ILE A 26 -1.50 1.06 -2.24
CA ILE A 26 -0.13 0.67 -1.91
C ILE A 26 0.18 0.97 -0.43
N ARG A 27 -0.19 2.15 0.07
CA ARG A 27 -0.08 2.50 1.48
C ARG A 27 -0.86 1.53 2.36
N TRP A 28 -2.16 1.37 2.07
CA TRP A 28 -3.09 0.56 2.85
C TRP A 28 -2.69 -0.91 2.89
N GLN A 29 -2.34 -1.48 1.75
CA GLN A 29 -1.92 -2.87 1.65
C GLN A 29 -0.55 -3.11 2.28
N THR A 30 0.39 -2.17 2.11
CA THR A 30 1.78 -2.31 2.55
C THR A 30 2.34 -3.70 2.21
N PRO A 31 2.64 -4.00 0.93
CA PRO A 31 2.95 -5.36 0.47
C PRO A 31 4.16 -6.00 1.14
N LEU A 32 5.13 -5.19 1.55
CA LEU A 32 6.26 -5.60 2.40
C LEU A 32 6.05 -5.03 3.80
N SER A 33 6.00 -5.90 4.81
CA SER A 33 5.71 -5.50 6.19
C SER A 33 6.86 -4.70 6.82
N HIS A 34 8.10 -5.05 6.51
CA HIS A 34 9.29 -4.45 7.10
C HIS A 34 10.53 -4.66 6.23
N MET A 35 11.58 -3.92 6.53
CA MET A 35 12.93 -4.15 6.02
C MET A 35 13.94 -4.03 7.16
N ARG A 36 15.13 -4.66 7.00
CA ARG A 36 16.19 -4.67 8.00
C ARG A 36 17.41 -3.89 7.50
N ARG A 37 18.08 -3.23 8.44
CA ARG A 37 19.43 -2.66 8.29
C ARG A 37 20.33 -3.21 9.39
N THR A 38 21.63 -3.11 9.19
CA THR A 38 22.63 -3.38 10.21
C THR A 38 23.43 -2.09 10.43
N ALA A 39 23.55 -1.67 11.67
CA ALA A 39 24.32 -0.48 12.01
C ALA A 39 25.81 -0.72 11.69
N ILE A 40 26.44 0.20 10.95
CA ILE A 40 27.86 0.12 10.57
C ILE A 40 28.78 0.79 11.59
N GLU A 41 28.22 1.60 12.46
CA GLU A 41 28.86 2.31 13.58
C GLU A 41 27.85 2.50 14.71
N ASP A 42 28.31 2.92 15.88
CA ASP A 42 27.43 3.29 16.97
C ASP A 42 26.69 4.59 16.60
N VAL A 43 25.37 4.61 16.80
CA VAL A 43 24.51 5.77 16.47
C VAL A 43 23.42 5.94 17.50
N GLU A 44 23.10 7.18 17.84
CA GLU A 44 21.94 7.50 18.66
C GLU A 44 20.72 7.77 17.78
N LEU A 45 19.60 7.12 18.07
CA LEU A 45 18.33 7.33 17.40
C LEU A 45 17.20 7.36 18.42
N GLY A 46 16.46 8.48 18.47
CA GLY A 46 15.35 8.65 19.39
C GLY A 46 15.73 8.50 20.87
N GLY A 47 16.90 8.97 21.26
CA GLY A 47 17.43 8.86 22.63
C GLY A 47 17.91 7.46 23.02
N LYS A 48 18.06 6.55 22.05
CA LYS A 48 18.58 5.19 22.25
C LYS A 48 19.86 4.97 21.48
N LEU A 49 20.86 4.40 22.15
CA LEU A 49 22.10 3.98 21.50
C LEU A 49 21.88 2.68 20.75
N ILE A 50 22.15 2.71 19.45
CA ILE A 50 22.22 1.53 18.59
C ILE A 50 23.70 1.26 18.33
N ARG A 51 24.18 0.07 18.72
CA ARG A 51 25.58 -0.28 18.58
C ARG A 51 25.89 -0.83 17.19
N LYS A 52 27.15 -0.66 16.77
CA LYS A 52 27.67 -1.29 15.57
C LYS A 52 27.35 -2.79 15.54
N GLY A 53 26.83 -3.27 14.41
CA GLY A 53 26.44 -4.67 14.21
C GLY A 53 25.01 -4.98 14.63
N GLU A 54 24.33 -4.11 15.37
CA GLU A 54 22.92 -4.32 15.72
C GLU A 54 22.01 -4.21 14.52
N LYS A 55 20.90 -4.97 14.59
CA LYS A 55 19.89 -5.04 13.53
C LYS A 55 18.75 -4.09 13.84
N VAL A 56 18.47 -3.19 12.90
CA VAL A 56 17.36 -2.24 12.97
C VAL A 56 16.27 -2.67 12.01
N ILE A 57 15.08 -2.89 12.52
CA ILE A 57 13.89 -3.26 11.73
C ILE A 57 13.06 -2.00 11.51
N MET A 58 12.81 -1.70 10.25
CA MET A 58 11.92 -0.60 9.84
C MET A 58 10.54 -1.18 9.52
N TRP A 59 9.58 -0.97 10.40
CA TRP A 59 8.22 -1.45 10.25
C TRP A 59 7.41 -0.53 9.33
N TYR A 60 7.42 -0.79 8.02
CA TYR A 60 6.65 -0.02 7.04
C TYR A 60 5.15 -0.07 7.31
N LEU A 61 4.66 -1.21 7.78
CA LEU A 61 3.26 -1.39 8.14
C LEU A 61 2.82 -0.41 9.25
N SER A 62 3.66 -0.27 10.28
CA SER A 62 3.42 0.69 11.38
C SER A 62 3.53 2.13 10.90
N GLY A 63 4.59 2.48 10.18
CA GLY A 63 4.77 3.84 9.67
C GLY A 63 3.69 4.28 8.70
N ASN A 64 3.09 3.36 7.94
CA ASN A 64 1.96 3.65 7.07
C ASN A 64 0.62 3.80 7.82
N ARG A 65 0.61 3.55 9.14
CA ARG A 65 -0.53 3.72 10.06
C ARG A 65 -0.27 4.76 11.14
N ASP A 66 0.79 5.51 11.01
CA ASP A 66 1.17 6.54 11.99
C ASP A 66 0.32 7.80 11.82
N GLU A 67 -0.64 7.99 12.72
CA GLU A 67 -1.55 9.15 12.72
C GLU A 67 -0.87 10.47 13.09
N THR A 68 0.35 10.42 13.62
CA THR A 68 1.14 11.63 13.87
C THR A 68 1.66 12.28 12.58
N VAL A 69 1.68 11.52 11.48
CA VAL A 69 2.23 11.94 10.17
C VAL A 69 1.22 11.81 9.03
N ILE A 70 0.26 10.88 9.15
CA ILE A 70 -0.73 10.58 8.13
C ILE A 70 -2.11 10.75 8.74
N ASP A 71 -2.80 11.80 8.36
CA ASP A 71 -4.17 12.05 8.81
C ASP A 71 -5.07 10.85 8.48
N ARG A 72 -5.88 10.40 9.47
CA ARG A 72 -6.76 9.24 9.33
C ARG A 72 -6.02 8.01 8.78
N ALA A 73 -4.85 7.68 9.34
CA ALA A 73 -3.97 6.64 8.83
C ALA A 73 -4.61 5.24 8.83
N GLU A 74 -5.55 4.98 9.76
CA GLU A 74 -6.34 3.75 9.83
C GLU A 74 -7.51 3.68 8.86
N ASP A 75 -7.81 4.77 8.14
CA ASP A 75 -8.85 4.80 7.12
C ASP A 75 -8.28 4.54 5.72
N PHE A 76 -9.06 3.85 4.90
CA PHE A 76 -8.81 3.74 3.46
C PHE A 76 -9.54 4.87 2.73
N VAL A 77 -8.79 5.84 2.19
CA VAL A 77 -9.31 7.09 1.62
C VAL A 77 -8.72 7.32 0.23
N ILE A 78 -9.49 7.07 -0.83
CA ILE A 78 -8.99 7.11 -2.22
C ILE A 78 -8.69 8.51 -2.75
N ASP A 79 -9.26 9.53 -2.14
CA ASP A 79 -9.06 10.95 -2.44
C ASP A 79 -8.16 11.65 -1.41
N ARG A 80 -7.28 10.89 -0.75
CA ARG A 80 -6.35 11.39 0.25
C ARG A 80 -5.45 12.49 -0.31
N PRO A 81 -5.29 13.62 0.39
CA PRO A 81 -4.22 14.57 0.10
C PRO A 81 -2.85 13.91 0.24
N ASN A 82 -1.91 14.23 -0.64
CA ASN A 82 -0.56 13.66 -0.63
C ASN A 82 -0.51 12.12 -0.55
N PRO A 83 -1.21 11.38 -1.44
CA PRO A 83 -1.39 9.93 -1.31
C PRO A 83 -0.08 9.14 -1.43
N ARG A 84 1.00 9.75 -1.94
CA ARG A 84 2.36 9.15 -2.02
C ARG A 84 3.18 9.30 -0.74
N HIS A 85 2.63 9.92 0.30
CA HIS A 85 3.29 10.05 1.60
C HIS A 85 3.16 8.75 2.40
N HIS A 86 3.88 7.73 1.97
CA HIS A 86 3.90 6.39 2.57
C HIS A 86 5.26 5.71 2.43
N LEU A 87 5.52 4.68 3.24
CA LEU A 87 6.77 3.94 3.31
C LEU A 87 6.77 2.60 2.56
N SER A 88 5.69 2.23 1.85
CA SER A 88 5.58 0.91 1.20
C SER A 88 6.69 0.62 0.18
N PHE A 89 7.28 1.65 -0.39
CA PHE A 89 8.43 1.55 -1.30
C PHE A 89 9.78 1.81 -0.61
N GLY A 90 9.79 1.92 0.70
CA GLY A 90 10.98 2.36 1.44
C GLY A 90 11.30 3.84 1.26
N PHE A 91 12.44 4.25 1.80
CA PHE A 91 12.92 5.62 1.77
C PHE A 91 14.44 5.68 1.57
N GLY A 92 14.96 6.82 1.09
CA GLY A 92 16.38 7.06 0.90
C GLY A 92 16.96 6.32 -0.31
N ILE A 93 18.27 6.02 -0.27
CA ILE A 93 19.02 5.43 -1.39
C ILE A 93 18.55 4.02 -1.79
N HIS A 94 17.90 3.30 -0.88
CA HIS A 94 17.31 1.99 -1.13
C HIS A 94 15.82 2.03 -1.45
N ARG A 95 15.26 3.20 -1.76
CA ARG A 95 13.88 3.28 -2.22
C ARG A 95 13.69 2.38 -3.45
N CYS A 96 12.55 1.69 -3.49
CA CYS A 96 12.20 0.79 -4.58
C CYS A 96 12.39 1.45 -5.96
N MET A 97 13.24 0.87 -6.78
CA MET A 97 13.53 1.34 -8.14
C MET A 97 12.31 1.19 -9.06
N GLY A 98 11.49 0.17 -8.81
CA GLY A 98 10.29 -0.14 -9.60
C GLY A 98 9.02 0.62 -9.19
N ASN A 99 9.08 1.56 -8.25
CA ASN A 99 7.90 2.23 -7.70
C ASN A 99 7.00 2.87 -8.77
N ARG A 100 7.60 3.56 -9.74
CA ARG A 100 6.88 4.22 -10.84
C ARG A 100 6.22 3.23 -11.78
N LEU A 101 6.89 2.12 -12.07
CA LEU A 101 6.33 1.05 -12.90
C LEU A 101 5.16 0.38 -12.19
N ALA A 102 5.27 0.09 -10.89
CA ALA A 102 4.19 -0.49 -10.10
C ALA A 102 2.95 0.42 -10.07
N GLU A 103 3.13 1.72 -9.80
CA GLU A 103 2.03 2.70 -9.85
C GLU A 103 1.39 2.77 -11.25
N LEU A 104 2.19 2.77 -12.31
CA LEU A 104 1.71 2.80 -13.70
C LEU A 104 0.89 1.56 -14.04
N GLN A 105 1.39 0.38 -13.70
CA GLN A 105 0.67 -0.88 -13.94
C GLN A 105 -0.67 -0.91 -13.22
N LEU A 106 -0.70 -0.56 -11.92
CA LEU A 106 -1.93 -0.51 -11.16
C LEU A 106 -2.93 0.50 -11.73
N ARG A 107 -2.45 1.68 -12.15
CA ARG A 107 -3.30 2.69 -12.79
C ARG A 107 -3.94 2.16 -14.06
N ILE A 108 -3.14 1.60 -14.98
CA ILE A 108 -3.65 1.07 -16.26
C ILE A 108 -4.65 -0.06 -16.01
N VAL A 109 -4.36 -0.97 -15.08
CA VAL A 109 -5.27 -2.06 -14.74
C VAL A 109 -6.62 -1.52 -14.25
N TRP A 110 -6.62 -0.52 -13.37
CA TRP A 110 -7.85 0.09 -12.87
C TRP A 110 -8.60 0.89 -13.95
N GLU A 111 -7.90 1.62 -14.81
CA GLU A 111 -8.49 2.32 -15.96
C GLU A 111 -9.20 1.31 -16.89
N GLU A 112 -8.56 0.17 -17.16
CA GLU A 112 -9.14 -0.88 -18.01
C GLU A 112 -10.31 -1.62 -17.34
N ILE A 113 -10.24 -1.85 -16.02
CA ILE A 113 -11.35 -2.41 -15.24
C ILE A 113 -12.57 -1.47 -15.33
N GLN A 114 -12.37 -0.17 -15.09
CA GLN A 114 -13.46 0.82 -15.12
C GLN A 114 -14.11 0.97 -16.49
N LYS A 115 -13.37 0.75 -17.57
CA LYS A 115 -13.92 0.76 -18.94
C LYS A 115 -14.83 -0.44 -19.23
N ARG A 116 -14.47 -1.62 -18.73
CA ARG A 116 -15.11 -2.89 -19.11
C ARG A 116 -16.16 -3.36 -18.13
N PHE A 117 -16.01 -3.04 -16.84
CA PHE A 117 -16.84 -3.60 -15.79
C PHE A 117 -17.48 -2.50 -14.95
N SER A 118 -18.77 -2.69 -14.69
CA SER A 118 -19.51 -1.83 -13.76
C SER A 118 -19.14 -2.10 -12.31
N PHE A 119 -18.74 -3.34 -12.01
CA PHE A 119 -18.35 -3.76 -10.65
C PHE A 119 -17.48 -5.02 -10.70
N VAL A 120 -16.48 -5.07 -9.82
CA VAL A 120 -15.69 -6.28 -9.51
C VAL A 120 -16.06 -6.70 -8.10
N GLU A 121 -16.84 -7.76 -7.99
CA GLU A 121 -17.34 -8.29 -6.73
C GLU A 121 -16.39 -9.39 -6.20
N VAL A 122 -15.96 -9.28 -4.96
CA VAL A 122 -15.24 -10.37 -4.27
C VAL A 122 -16.27 -11.35 -3.73
N VAL A 123 -16.25 -12.59 -4.25
CA VAL A 123 -17.26 -13.62 -3.96
C VAL A 123 -16.75 -14.75 -3.06
N GLY A 124 -15.55 -14.62 -2.52
CA GLY A 124 -14.99 -15.61 -1.60
C GLY A 124 -13.82 -15.07 -0.80
N GLU A 125 -13.41 -15.81 0.22
CA GLU A 125 -12.28 -15.41 1.05
C GLU A 125 -10.96 -15.45 0.27
N PRO A 126 -10.10 -14.44 0.44
CA PRO A 126 -8.79 -14.42 -0.18
C PRO A 126 -7.85 -15.45 0.47
N GLU A 127 -7.20 -16.27 -0.35
CA GLU A 127 -6.09 -17.10 0.09
C GLU A 127 -4.82 -16.26 0.17
N ARG A 128 -4.08 -16.38 1.27
CA ARG A 128 -2.90 -15.56 1.52
C ARG A 128 -1.62 -16.36 1.45
N LEU A 129 -0.57 -15.72 0.94
CA LEU A 129 0.78 -16.26 1.03
C LEU A 129 1.21 -16.37 2.50
N LEU A 130 1.67 -17.56 2.89
CA LEU A 130 2.27 -17.77 4.20
C LEU A 130 3.69 -17.15 4.21
N SER A 131 3.79 -15.94 4.70
CA SER A 131 5.05 -15.18 4.76
C SER A 131 4.99 -14.14 5.87
N ASN A 132 6.09 -13.97 6.59
CA ASN A 132 6.26 -12.90 7.57
C ASN A 132 6.72 -11.57 6.94
N LEU A 133 7.16 -11.59 5.68
CA LEU A 133 7.68 -10.42 4.97
C LEU A 133 6.68 -9.90 3.93
N VAL A 134 6.16 -10.78 3.06
CA VAL A 134 5.30 -10.41 1.95
C VAL A 134 3.83 -10.65 2.29
N ARG A 135 3.03 -9.59 2.25
CA ARG A 135 1.59 -9.64 2.46
C ARG A 135 0.86 -9.89 1.12
N GLY A 136 1.13 -11.04 0.53
CA GLY A 136 0.57 -11.44 -0.76
C GLY A 136 -0.79 -12.12 -0.66
N ILE A 137 -1.53 -12.11 -1.76
CA ILE A 137 -2.74 -12.88 -2.01
C ILE A 137 -2.42 -13.84 -3.14
N THR A 138 -2.62 -15.14 -2.91
CA THR A 138 -2.37 -16.20 -3.90
C THR A 138 -3.60 -16.49 -4.72
N ARG A 139 -4.79 -16.27 -4.16
CA ARG A 139 -6.08 -16.44 -4.84
C ARG A 139 -7.10 -15.46 -4.31
N LEU A 140 -7.87 -14.85 -5.20
CA LEU A 140 -8.98 -13.97 -4.88
C LEU A 140 -10.15 -14.29 -5.82
N PRO A 141 -11.18 -15.03 -5.36
CA PRO A 141 -12.37 -15.28 -6.17
C PRO A 141 -13.14 -13.99 -6.41
N VAL A 142 -13.39 -13.69 -7.68
CA VAL A 142 -14.15 -12.49 -8.07
C VAL A 142 -15.19 -12.82 -9.13
N LYS A 143 -16.27 -12.05 -9.14
CA LYS A 143 -17.27 -12.00 -10.20
C LYS A 143 -17.19 -10.64 -10.90
N LEU A 144 -17.08 -10.66 -12.20
CA LEU A 144 -17.04 -9.46 -13.03
C LEU A 144 -18.45 -9.14 -13.56
N HIS A 145 -18.92 -7.94 -13.26
CA HIS A 145 -20.19 -7.44 -13.79
C HIS A 145 -19.89 -6.53 -14.96
N ALA A 146 -20.28 -6.94 -16.17
CA ALA A 146 -20.11 -6.13 -17.37
C ALA A 146 -20.87 -4.80 -17.28
N ARG A 147 -20.45 -3.81 -18.05
CA ARG A 147 -21.18 -2.57 -18.25
C ARG A 147 -22.31 -2.76 -19.25
#